data_bdde45018eca11a7857485c08bf5dc99
#
_entry.id   bdde45018eca11a7857485c08bf5dc99
#
_cell.length_a   1.000
_cell.length_b   1.000
_cell.length_c   1.000
_cell.angle_alpha   90.00
_cell.angle_beta   90.00
_cell.angle_gamma   90.00
#
_symmetry.space_group_name_H-M   'P 1'
#
loop_
_entity.id
_entity.type
_entity.pdbx_description
1 polymer ?
#
loop_
_entity_poly.entity_id
_entity_poly.type
_entity_poly.pdbx_seq_one_letter_code
_entity_poly.pdbx_strand_id
1 'polypeptide(L)'
;MIQFTQKEIEHLRKKKNECPQAILRLEEEVKDILEEPLLIPKTGIGNWSLYYYCPDCSVKLDFNRHSPKAHRCPVCGKIWTGSPYYESWWWIVSMENYEAAFRMALLYQIAERKDCADTVSYTHL
;
A
#
# COMPACT_ATOMS: atom_id res chain seq x y z
N MET A 1 -1.70 -15.61 6.71
CA MET A 1 -2.25 -14.38 7.35
C MET A 1 -1.62 -14.24 8.71
N ILE A 2 -0.98 -13.12 8.98
CA ILE A 2 -0.45 -12.84 10.32
C ILE A 2 -1.63 -12.41 11.18
N GLN A 3 -1.99 -13.20 12.16
CA GLN A 3 -3.00 -12.85 13.15
C GLN A 3 -2.31 -12.61 14.48
N PHE A 4 -2.58 -11.46 15.07
CA PHE A 4 -2.14 -11.17 16.43
C PHE A 4 -3.12 -11.76 17.43
N THR A 5 -2.61 -12.46 18.43
CA THR A 5 -3.38 -12.87 19.58
C THR A 5 -3.71 -11.68 20.48
N GLN A 6 -4.72 -11.80 21.32
CA GLN A 6 -5.06 -10.77 22.30
C GLN A 6 -3.87 -10.40 23.20
N LYS A 7 -3.09 -11.40 23.60
CA LYS A 7 -1.88 -11.18 24.41
C LYS A 7 -0.80 -10.36 23.69
N GLU A 8 -0.62 -10.61 22.40
CA GLU A 8 0.33 -9.84 21.58
C GLU A 8 -0.12 -8.39 21.41
N ILE A 9 -1.42 -8.15 21.18
CA ILE A 9 -1.98 -6.80 21.12
C ILE A 9 -1.79 -6.07 22.45
N GLU A 10 -2.09 -6.71 23.58
CA GLU A 10 -1.86 -6.13 24.91
C GLU A 10 -0.39 -5.82 25.17
N HIS A 11 0.52 -6.70 24.74
CA HIS A 11 1.94 -6.47 24.82
C HIS A 11 2.36 -5.24 23.98
N LEU A 12 1.89 -5.16 22.74
CA LEU A 12 2.17 -4.01 21.86
C LEU A 12 1.61 -2.69 22.43
N ARG A 13 0.44 -2.71 23.03
CA ARG A 13 -0.14 -1.54 23.72
C ARG A 13 0.73 -1.05 24.87
N LYS A 14 1.34 -1.94 25.63
CA LYS A 14 2.29 -1.58 26.68
C LYS A 14 3.58 -0.99 26.10
N LYS A 15 4.03 -1.54 24.97
CA LYS A 15 5.27 -1.12 24.28
C LYS A 15 5.18 0.23 23.59
N LYS A 16 3.99 0.71 23.22
CA LYS A 16 3.84 1.98 22.47
C LYS A 16 4.50 3.17 23.17
N ASN A 17 4.44 3.23 24.51
CA ASN A 17 5.05 4.30 25.30
C ASN A 17 6.57 4.18 25.41
N GLU A 18 7.10 2.97 25.29
CA GLU A 18 8.55 2.71 25.30
C GLU A 18 9.17 2.96 23.91
N CYS A 19 8.40 2.79 22.85
CA CYS A 19 8.84 2.91 21.46
C CYS A 19 7.94 3.86 20.64
N PRO A 20 7.83 5.16 21.01
CA PRO A 20 6.95 6.11 20.33
C PRO A 20 7.35 6.31 18.86
N GLN A 21 8.62 6.13 18.51
CA GLN A 21 9.12 6.24 17.14
C GLN A 21 8.50 5.20 16.19
N ALA A 22 8.19 4.01 16.70
CA ALA A 22 7.54 2.96 15.91
C ALA A 22 6.10 3.37 15.51
N ILE A 23 5.37 4.00 16.42
CA ILE A 23 4.02 4.53 16.15
C ILE A 23 4.08 5.66 15.13
N LEU A 24 4.98 6.62 15.29
CA LEU A 24 5.16 7.74 14.36
C LEU A 24 5.51 7.23 12.95
N ARG A 25 6.33 6.19 12.85
CA ARG A 25 6.67 5.58 11.58
C ARG A 25 5.46 4.93 10.90
N LEU A 26 4.64 4.20 11.65
CA LEU A 26 3.40 3.62 11.11
C LEU A 26 2.44 4.71 10.64
N GLU A 27 2.31 5.81 11.40
CA GLU A 27 1.47 6.95 11.04
C GLU A 27 1.94 7.62 9.74
N GLU A 28 3.23 7.81 9.57
CA GLU A 28 3.80 8.38 8.35
C GLU A 28 3.58 7.45 7.14
N GLU A 29 3.73 6.14 7.31
CA GLU A 29 3.55 5.15 6.24
C GLU A 29 2.10 5.05 5.72
N VAL A 30 1.10 5.42 6.51
CA VAL A 30 -0.32 5.39 6.11
C VAL A 30 -0.90 6.75 5.78
N LYS A 31 -0.16 7.82 6.00
CA LYS A 31 -0.62 9.20 5.86
C LYS A 31 -1.24 9.48 4.51
N ASP A 32 -0.54 9.16 3.45
CA ASP A 32 -0.98 9.45 2.08
C ASP A 32 -2.31 8.74 1.76
N ILE A 33 -2.48 7.53 2.24
CA ILE A 33 -3.71 6.75 2.03
C ILE A 33 -4.88 7.29 2.87
N LEU A 34 -4.61 7.83 4.05
CA LEU A 34 -5.64 8.48 4.87
C LEU A 34 -6.11 9.81 4.28
N GLU A 35 -5.21 10.55 3.62
CA GLU A 35 -5.48 11.86 3.04
C GLU A 35 -6.06 11.81 1.63
N GLU A 36 -5.88 10.71 0.90
CA GLU A 36 -6.32 10.55 -0.48
C GLU A 36 -7.48 9.54 -0.62
N PRO A 37 -8.33 9.70 -1.65
CA PRO A 37 -9.33 8.68 -1.97
C PRO A 37 -8.68 7.34 -2.29
N LEU A 38 -9.25 6.27 -1.77
CA LEU A 38 -8.77 4.94 -2.02
C LEU A 38 -8.90 4.57 -3.50
N LEU A 39 -7.78 4.20 -4.11
CA LEU A 39 -7.75 3.72 -5.49
C LEU A 39 -8.15 2.25 -5.53
N ILE A 40 -9.34 1.97 -6.08
CA ILE A 40 -9.85 0.61 -6.28
C ILE A 40 -10.12 0.43 -7.78
N PRO A 41 -9.60 -0.63 -8.40
CA PRO A 41 -9.90 -0.90 -9.79
C PRO A 41 -11.39 -1.20 -9.97
N LYS A 42 -12.03 -0.52 -10.93
CA LYS A 42 -13.44 -0.73 -11.23
C LYS A 42 -13.66 -2.03 -12.00
N THR A 43 -12.71 -2.39 -12.82
CA THR A 43 -12.72 -3.60 -13.67
C THR A 43 -11.29 -4.05 -13.90
N GLY A 44 -11.13 -5.33 -14.18
CA GLY A 44 -9.84 -5.89 -14.56
C GLY A 44 -9.23 -6.77 -13.48
N ILE A 45 -8.21 -7.47 -13.89
CA ILE A 45 -7.44 -8.39 -13.06
C ILE A 45 -6.03 -7.83 -12.94
N GLY A 46 -5.53 -7.72 -11.71
CA GLY A 46 -4.14 -7.41 -11.48
C GLY A 46 -3.23 -8.52 -12.00
N ASN A 47 -2.08 -8.16 -12.51
CA ASN A 47 -1.04 -9.11 -12.89
C ASN A 47 0.22 -8.86 -12.06
N TRP A 48 1.06 -9.87 -11.94
CA TRP A 48 2.21 -9.82 -11.05
C TRP A 48 3.15 -8.65 -11.37
N SER A 49 3.73 -8.06 -10.35
CA SER A 49 4.72 -6.97 -10.47
C SER A 49 5.96 -7.35 -11.28
N LEU A 50 6.20 -8.63 -11.51
CA LEU A 50 7.26 -9.13 -12.40
C LEU A 50 7.16 -8.61 -13.83
N TYR A 51 5.98 -8.19 -14.28
CA TYR A 51 5.77 -7.59 -15.59
C TYR A 51 5.94 -6.06 -15.60
N TYR A 52 6.23 -5.46 -14.44
CA TYR A 52 6.44 -4.01 -14.32
C TYR A 52 7.90 -3.62 -14.52
N TYR A 53 8.46 -4.09 -15.64
CA TYR A 53 9.85 -3.87 -16.04
C TYR A 53 9.95 -3.37 -17.48
N CYS A 54 10.95 -2.53 -17.73
CA CYS A 54 11.27 -2.11 -19.09
C CYS A 54 11.83 -3.29 -19.88
N PRO A 55 11.23 -3.67 -21.03
CA PRO A 55 11.75 -4.80 -21.84
C PRO A 55 13.13 -4.53 -22.42
N ASP A 56 13.44 -3.26 -22.69
CA ASP A 56 14.71 -2.88 -23.33
C ASP A 56 15.87 -2.79 -22.31
N CYS A 57 15.57 -2.38 -21.08
CA CYS A 57 16.59 -2.12 -20.06
C CYS A 57 16.62 -3.17 -18.94
N SER A 58 15.60 -4.02 -18.84
CA SER A 58 15.44 -5.02 -17.77
C SER A 58 15.47 -4.42 -16.36
N VAL A 59 15.01 -3.18 -16.22
CA VAL A 59 14.90 -2.48 -14.96
C VAL A 59 13.43 -2.20 -14.61
N LYS A 60 13.12 -2.12 -13.33
CA LYS A 60 11.79 -1.79 -12.85
C LYS A 60 11.38 -0.40 -13.33
N LEU A 61 10.13 -0.28 -13.78
CA LEU A 61 9.55 1.01 -14.18
C LEU A 61 9.29 1.89 -12.95
N ASP A 62 9.35 3.20 -13.15
CA ASP A 62 8.99 4.17 -12.13
C ASP A 62 7.51 4.03 -11.77
N PHE A 63 7.23 3.69 -10.52
CA PHE A 63 5.87 3.60 -10.04
C PHE A 63 5.36 4.97 -9.62
N ASN A 64 4.20 5.35 -10.16
CA ASN A 64 3.47 6.54 -9.74
C ASN A 64 2.00 6.17 -9.54
N ARG A 65 1.53 6.30 -8.31
CA ARG A 65 0.14 5.99 -7.92
C ARG A 65 -0.90 6.79 -8.71
N HIS A 66 -0.54 7.98 -9.20
CA HIS A 66 -1.41 8.87 -9.96
C HIS A 66 -1.30 8.72 -11.48
N SER A 67 -0.48 7.78 -11.95
CA SER A 67 -0.22 7.58 -13.39
C SER A 67 -0.52 6.13 -13.82
N PRO A 68 -1.81 5.75 -13.91
CA PRO A 68 -2.20 4.38 -14.23
C PRO A 68 -1.93 3.99 -15.70
N LYS A 69 -1.76 4.96 -16.58
CA LYS A 69 -1.68 4.73 -18.03
C LYS A 69 -0.29 4.93 -18.63
N ALA A 70 0.63 5.54 -17.88
CA ALA A 70 1.97 5.89 -18.38
C ALA A 70 3.03 5.44 -17.38
N HIS A 71 3.93 4.56 -17.83
CA HIS A 71 4.91 3.90 -16.97
C HIS A 71 6.30 4.14 -17.55
N ARG A 72 7.06 5.02 -16.90
CA ARG A 72 8.35 5.48 -17.39
C ARG A 72 9.49 4.55 -16.98
N CYS A 73 10.40 4.28 -17.90
CA CYS A 73 11.67 3.64 -17.58
C CYS A 73 12.66 4.66 -17.02
N PRO A 74 13.27 4.44 -15.85
CA PRO A 74 14.25 5.36 -15.27
C PRO A 74 15.57 5.42 -16.03
N VAL A 75 15.86 4.43 -16.88
CA VAL A 75 17.12 4.35 -17.63
C VAL A 75 16.99 4.95 -19.04
N CYS A 76 16.08 4.43 -19.87
CA CYS A 76 15.94 4.90 -21.25
C CYS A 76 14.90 6.03 -21.42
N GLY A 77 14.12 6.32 -20.40
CA GLY A 77 13.07 7.36 -20.44
C GLY A 77 11.84 7.00 -21.25
N LYS A 78 11.78 5.84 -21.87
CA LYS A 78 10.61 5.35 -22.60
C LYS A 78 9.40 5.24 -21.69
N ILE A 79 8.23 5.60 -22.23
CA ILE A 79 6.94 5.44 -21.54
C ILE A 79 6.22 4.23 -22.12
N TRP A 80 5.91 3.28 -21.26
CA TRP A 80 5.17 2.07 -21.59
C TRP A 80 3.70 2.22 -21.20
N THR A 81 2.81 1.69 -22.01
CA THR A 81 1.37 1.81 -21.84
C THR A 81 0.68 0.48 -22.12
N GLY A 82 -0.55 0.32 -21.62
CA GLY A 82 -1.35 -0.89 -21.87
C GLY A 82 -0.90 -2.12 -21.08
N SER A 83 -1.26 -3.27 -21.61
CA SER A 83 -0.91 -4.57 -21.02
C SER A 83 0.55 -4.97 -21.35
N PRO A 84 1.29 -5.59 -20.44
CA PRO A 84 0.91 -6.02 -19.09
C PRO A 84 1.14 -4.97 -18.00
N TYR A 85 1.55 -3.75 -18.37
CA TYR A 85 1.99 -2.71 -17.42
C TYR A 85 0.84 -2.17 -16.57
N TYR A 86 -0.33 -1.98 -17.17
CA TYR A 86 -1.53 -1.50 -16.48
C TYR A 86 -1.98 -2.49 -15.39
N GLU A 87 -2.05 -3.76 -15.69
CA GLU A 87 -2.44 -4.81 -14.74
C GLU A 87 -1.40 -4.97 -13.62
N SER A 88 -0.12 -4.87 -13.95
CA SER A 88 0.96 -4.91 -12.97
C SER A 88 0.95 -3.68 -12.06
N TRP A 89 0.64 -2.51 -12.61
CA TRP A 89 0.44 -1.29 -11.84
C TRP A 89 -0.72 -1.45 -10.83
N TRP A 90 -1.85 -2.02 -11.25
CA TRP A 90 -2.97 -2.31 -10.35
C TRP A 90 -2.61 -3.32 -9.26
N TRP A 91 -1.78 -4.29 -9.57
CA TRP A 91 -1.28 -5.23 -8.57
C TRP A 91 -0.45 -4.51 -7.50
N ILE A 92 0.43 -3.59 -7.89
CA ILE A 92 1.24 -2.78 -6.96
C ILE A 92 0.33 -1.91 -6.09
N VAL A 93 -0.64 -1.21 -6.68
CA VAL A 93 -1.62 -0.40 -5.93
C VAL A 93 -2.39 -1.26 -4.92
N SER A 94 -2.83 -2.44 -5.34
CA SER A 94 -3.57 -3.36 -4.45
C SER A 94 -2.72 -3.82 -3.27
N MET A 95 -1.44 -4.11 -3.50
CA MET A 95 -0.50 -4.48 -2.44
C MET A 95 -0.25 -3.31 -1.48
N GLU A 96 -0.08 -2.09 -1.98
CA GLU A 96 0.03 -0.89 -1.13
C GLU A 96 -1.22 -0.68 -0.28
N ASN A 97 -2.41 -0.84 -0.87
CA ASN A 97 -3.67 -0.74 -0.14
C ASN A 97 -3.76 -1.81 0.96
N TYR A 98 -3.37 -3.04 0.65
CA TYR A 98 -3.36 -4.15 1.61
C TYR A 98 -2.41 -3.89 2.78
N GLU A 99 -1.18 -3.47 2.49
CA GLU A 99 -0.20 -3.13 3.52
C GLU A 99 -0.65 -1.95 4.38
N ALA A 100 -1.23 -0.92 3.76
CA ALA A 100 -1.79 0.21 4.48
C ALA A 100 -2.96 -0.18 5.38
N ALA A 101 -3.87 -1.03 4.90
CA ALA A 101 -4.98 -1.55 5.70
C ALA A 101 -4.48 -2.31 6.93
N PHE A 102 -3.45 -3.12 6.78
CA PHE A 102 -2.81 -3.83 7.89
C PHE A 102 -2.20 -2.87 8.92
N ARG A 103 -1.44 -1.87 8.45
CA ARG A 103 -0.84 -0.84 9.33
C ARG A 103 -1.89 0.00 10.04
N MET A 104 -2.96 0.38 9.34
CA MET A 104 -4.09 1.12 9.93
C MET A 104 -4.83 0.30 10.99
N ALA A 105 -5.02 -0.99 10.74
CA ALA A 105 -5.61 -1.88 11.73
C ALA A 105 -4.74 -2.00 12.99
N LEU A 106 -3.42 -2.05 12.85
CA LEU A 106 -2.48 -2.00 13.97
C LEU A 106 -2.57 -0.68 14.73
N LEU A 107 -2.58 0.45 14.04
CA LEU A 107 -2.71 1.77 14.67
C LEU A 107 -4.01 1.92 15.46
N TYR A 108 -5.11 1.40 14.94
CA TYR A 108 -6.37 1.35 15.67
C TYR A 108 -6.25 0.49 16.93
N GLN A 109 -5.71 -0.70 16.85
CA GLN A 109 -5.60 -1.63 17.96
C GLN A 109 -4.60 -1.17 19.05
N ILE A 110 -3.49 -0.55 18.64
CA ILE A 110 -2.40 -0.19 19.55
C ILE A 110 -2.54 1.25 20.06
N ALA A 111 -2.92 2.18 19.19
CA ALA A 111 -2.97 3.62 19.47
C ALA A 111 -4.37 4.24 19.42
N GLU A 112 -5.42 3.41 19.28
CA GLU A 112 -6.83 3.84 19.27
C GLU A 112 -7.17 4.87 18.17
N ARG A 113 -6.46 4.80 17.03
CA ARG A 113 -6.68 5.66 15.86
C ARG A 113 -7.96 5.28 15.13
N LYS A 114 -9.06 5.90 15.53
CA LYS A 114 -10.39 5.63 14.98
C LYS A 114 -10.53 5.97 13.49
N ASP A 115 -9.87 7.02 13.03
CA ASP A 115 -9.80 7.39 11.61
C ASP A 115 -9.23 6.25 10.74
N CYS A 116 -8.24 5.53 11.26
CA CYS A 116 -7.69 4.34 10.61
C CYS A 116 -8.72 3.21 10.50
N ALA A 117 -9.49 2.96 11.55
CA ALA A 117 -10.54 1.94 11.54
C ALA A 117 -11.65 2.27 10.54
N ASP A 118 -12.07 3.53 10.48
CA ASP A 118 -13.08 4.02 9.56
C ASP A 118 -12.62 3.81 8.10
N THR A 119 -11.37 4.16 7.79
CA THR A 119 -10.80 3.97 6.45
C THR A 119 -10.71 2.50 6.07
N VAL A 120 -10.26 1.62 6.96
CA VAL A 120 -10.20 0.17 6.70
C VAL A 120 -11.58 -0.41 6.41
N SER A 121 -12.64 0.04 7.08
CA SER A 121 -13.98 -0.46 6.85
C SER A 121 -14.49 -0.20 5.43
N TYR A 122 -14.04 0.85 4.77
CA TYR A 122 -14.34 1.14 3.36
C TYR A 122 -13.57 0.25 2.37
N THR A 123 -12.48 -0.37 2.79
CA THR A 123 -11.67 -1.24 1.90
C THR A 123 -12.27 -2.62 1.71
N HIS A 124 -13.25 -2.99 2.52
CA HIS A 124 -13.91 -4.30 2.48
C HIS A 124 -15.25 -4.31 1.74
N LEU A 125 -15.61 -3.19 1.16
CA LEU A 125 -16.78 -3.05 0.29
C LEU A 125 -16.37 -3.24 -1.18
#